data_b5975a9ef8e985ae9ee21374e58174ed
#
_entry.id   b5975a9ef8e985ae9ee21374e58174ed
#
_cell.length_a   1.000
_cell.length_b   1.000
_cell.length_c   1.000
_cell.angle_alpha   90.00
_cell.angle_beta   90.00
_cell.angle_gamma   90.00
#
_symmetry.space_group_name_H-M   'P 1'
#
loop_
_entity.id
_entity.type
_entity.pdbx_description
1 polymer ?
#
loop_
_entity_poly.entity_id
_entity_poly.type
_entity_poly.pdbx_seq_one_letter_code
_entity_poly.pdbx_strand_id
1 'polypeptide(L)'
;MARKQGSGLIFMNCMEKLTMNGPKDTLRVRLKSALDAGIDGITLAAGLHLGSFALIEDHPRFHDAKLGIIVSSVRALQLFIKKSARTGRLPDYVVVEGPLAGGHLGFGFDWAEYDLATIVAEIRQWLEDEKLAIPLIAAGGVFTGTDATTFLENGAAAVQVATRFTVTNECGLPPDVRQEYFAAEEEDIEVNGISPTGYPMRMLKNSPAIGAGIRPNCEAYGYLLDAKGSCAYIVAYNRELKANPDAKRLKVMDKTCLCTHMRNFDCWTCGHNTYRLKDTTHRNADGTYQSLTAEHVFKDYQYSKDHKIALPPLEPELQSQA
;
A
#
# COMPACT_ATOMS: atom_id res chain seq x y z
N MET A 1 -7.89 -18.43 10.96
CA MET A 1 -8.50 -17.39 10.10
C MET A 1 -9.84 -16.98 10.66
N ALA A 2 -10.14 -15.67 10.66
CA ALA A 2 -11.52 -15.23 10.86
C ALA A 2 -12.41 -15.88 9.78
N ARG A 3 -13.59 -16.34 10.16
CA ARG A 3 -14.52 -16.96 9.19
C ARG A 3 -14.95 -15.89 8.20
N LYS A 4 -14.74 -16.13 6.91
CA LYS A 4 -15.27 -15.31 5.83
C LYS A 4 -16.80 -15.25 5.93
N GLN A 5 -17.34 -14.04 6.06
CA GLN A 5 -18.79 -13.84 6.22
C GLN A 5 -19.51 -13.42 4.92
N GLY A 6 -18.78 -13.32 3.82
CA GLY A 6 -19.30 -12.87 2.53
C GLY A 6 -18.77 -13.69 1.36
N SER A 7 -19.30 -13.41 0.16
CA SER A 7 -18.88 -14.04 -1.10
C SER A 7 -17.62 -13.42 -1.72
N GLY A 8 -17.16 -12.24 -1.25
CA GLY A 8 -15.97 -11.58 -1.77
C GLY A 8 -14.71 -12.42 -1.58
N LEU A 9 -13.74 -12.30 -2.49
CA LEU A 9 -12.46 -12.98 -2.37
C LEU A 9 -11.56 -12.25 -1.37
N ILE A 10 -10.77 -13.02 -0.61
CA ILE A 10 -9.78 -12.47 0.34
C ILE A 10 -8.39 -12.76 -0.18
N PHE A 11 -7.60 -11.70 -0.39
CA PHE A 11 -6.23 -11.79 -0.85
C PHE A 11 -5.25 -11.33 0.22
N MET A 12 -4.14 -12.05 0.35
CA MET A 12 -3.02 -11.59 1.17
C MET A 12 -2.07 -10.77 0.31
N ASN A 13 -1.81 -9.51 0.72
CA ASN A 13 -0.72 -8.73 0.14
C ASN A 13 0.61 -9.15 0.79
N CYS A 14 1.55 -9.66 -0.01
CA CYS A 14 2.81 -10.21 0.46
C CYS A 14 4.01 -9.42 -0.04
N MET A 15 4.72 -8.77 0.88
CA MET A 15 5.94 -8.00 0.58
C MET A 15 7.15 -8.94 0.47
N GLU A 16 7.95 -8.79 -0.61
CA GLU A 16 9.17 -9.55 -0.82
C GLU A 16 10.23 -9.27 0.26
N LYS A 17 10.37 -8.01 0.63
CA LYS A 17 11.48 -7.50 1.47
C LYS A 17 11.23 -7.49 2.97
N LEU A 18 10.17 -8.12 3.45
CA LEU A 18 9.92 -8.29 4.87
C LEU A 18 10.49 -9.64 5.33
N THR A 19 11.62 -9.62 6.02
CA THR A 19 12.31 -10.86 6.42
C THR A 19 12.66 -10.88 7.89
N MET A 20 12.59 -12.06 8.53
CA MET A 20 13.02 -12.25 9.93
C MET A 20 14.35 -13.00 10.07
N ASN A 21 14.58 -14.07 9.32
CA ASN A 21 15.76 -14.93 9.50
C ASN A 21 16.50 -15.28 8.22
N GLY A 22 16.05 -14.77 7.10
CA GLY A 22 16.61 -15.02 5.78
C GLY A 22 15.54 -14.75 4.74
N PRO A 23 15.89 -14.01 3.68
CA PRO A 23 14.88 -13.47 2.77
C PRO A 23 13.99 -14.54 2.15
N LYS A 24 14.59 -15.63 1.67
CA LYS A 24 13.86 -16.67 0.94
C LYS A 24 13.01 -17.55 1.84
N ASP A 25 13.52 -17.97 2.99
CA ASP A 25 12.81 -18.88 3.87
C ASP A 25 11.59 -18.23 4.51
N THR A 26 11.71 -16.98 4.94
CA THR A 26 10.59 -16.25 5.53
C THR A 26 9.50 -15.98 4.51
N LEU A 27 9.84 -15.61 3.29
CA LEU A 27 8.87 -15.42 2.21
C LEU A 27 8.16 -16.74 1.87
N ARG A 28 8.92 -17.82 1.73
CA ARG A 28 8.40 -19.16 1.47
C ARG A 28 7.39 -19.59 2.53
N VAL A 29 7.75 -19.43 3.81
CA VAL A 29 6.86 -19.78 4.95
C VAL A 29 5.57 -18.97 4.90
N ARG A 30 5.66 -17.65 4.70
CA ARG A 30 4.46 -16.78 4.59
C ARG A 30 3.54 -17.20 3.46
N LEU A 31 4.10 -17.44 2.27
CA LEU A 31 3.31 -17.84 1.10
C LEU A 31 2.64 -19.20 1.32
N LYS A 32 3.38 -20.21 1.80
CA LYS A 32 2.82 -21.54 2.09
C LYS A 32 1.77 -21.49 3.19
N SER A 33 2.03 -20.81 4.30
CA SER A 33 1.05 -20.68 5.40
C SER A 33 -0.23 -19.97 4.95
N ALA A 34 -0.16 -19.01 4.05
CA ALA A 34 -1.34 -18.37 3.50
C ALA A 34 -2.17 -19.36 2.64
N LEU A 35 -1.50 -20.15 1.81
CA LEU A 35 -2.14 -21.19 1.00
C LEU A 35 -2.75 -22.28 1.87
N ASP A 36 -2.04 -22.77 2.90
CA ASP A 36 -2.53 -23.75 3.90
C ASP A 36 -3.76 -23.23 4.64
N ALA A 37 -3.77 -21.93 4.96
CA ALA A 37 -4.91 -21.26 5.60
C ALA A 37 -6.13 -21.12 4.69
N GLY A 38 -6.07 -21.48 3.42
CA GLY A 38 -7.19 -21.44 2.49
C GLY A 38 -7.50 -20.05 1.92
N ILE A 39 -6.52 -19.14 1.88
CA ILE A 39 -6.69 -17.81 1.26
C ILE A 39 -7.14 -17.93 -0.21
N ASP A 40 -8.00 -17.03 -0.69
CA ASP A 40 -8.46 -17.06 -2.07
C ASP A 40 -7.35 -16.67 -3.07
N GLY A 41 -6.43 -15.79 -2.64
CA GLY A 41 -5.30 -15.42 -3.48
C GLY A 41 -4.20 -14.67 -2.74
N ILE A 42 -3.11 -14.39 -3.45
CA ILE A 42 -1.94 -13.66 -2.95
C ILE A 42 -1.55 -12.62 -3.98
N THR A 43 -1.41 -11.37 -3.54
CA THR A 43 -0.81 -10.27 -4.32
C THR A 43 0.64 -10.09 -3.88
N LEU A 44 1.59 -10.28 -4.79
CA LEU A 44 3.01 -10.11 -4.55
C LEU A 44 3.40 -8.63 -4.74
N ALA A 45 3.86 -7.99 -3.67
CA ALA A 45 4.10 -6.55 -3.59
C ALA A 45 5.50 -6.21 -3.04
N ALA A 46 5.87 -4.94 -3.14
CA ALA A 46 7.12 -4.38 -2.59
C ALA A 46 8.37 -5.16 -3.00
N GLY A 47 8.50 -5.37 -4.27
CA GLY A 47 9.59 -6.07 -4.94
C GLY A 47 9.12 -6.68 -6.25
N LEU A 48 10.06 -7.13 -7.10
CA LEU A 48 9.71 -7.69 -8.40
C LEU A 48 9.36 -9.18 -8.35
N HIS A 49 9.57 -9.85 -7.20
CA HIS A 49 9.18 -11.23 -6.94
C HIS A 49 9.59 -12.27 -7.99
N LEU A 50 10.74 -12.06 -8.65
CA LEU A 50 11.19 -12.87 -9.78
C LEU A 50 11.33 -14.38 -9.51
N GLY A 51 11.41 -14.79 -8.25
CA GLY A 51 11.52 -16.19 -7.84
C GLY A 51 10.40 -16.67 -6.93
N SER A 52 9.38 -15.86 -6.66
CA SER A 52 8.40 -16.18 -5.61
C SER A 52 7.47 -17.34 -5.99
N PHE A 53 7.13 -17.50 -7.25
CA PHE A 53 6.34 -18.65 -7.72
C PHE A 53 7.07 -19.98 -7.48
N ALA A 54 8.39 -20.04 -7.74
CA ALA A 54 9.20 -21.23 -7.50
C ALA A 54 9.31 -21.60 -6.01
N LEU A 55 9.02 -20.69 -5.08
CA LEU A 55 9.00 -21.00 -3.63
C LEU A 55 7.79 -21.84 -3.22
N ILE A 56 6.75 -21.87 -4.04
CA ILE A 56 5.44 -22.48 -3.75
C ILE A 56 4.93 -23.40 -4.87
N GLU A 57 5.73 -23.68 -5.88
CA GLU A 57 5.32 -24.52 -7.02
C GLU A 57 4.99 -25.97 -6.62
N ASP A 58 5.54 -26.43 -5.48
CA ASP A 58 5.27 -27.73 -4.89
C ASP A 58 3.99 -27.77 -4.01
N HIS A 59 3.32 -26.64 -3.83
CA HIS A 59 2.14 -26.56 -2.95
C HIS A 59 0.87 -27.04 -3.68
N PRO A 60 0.01 -27.90 -3.06
CA PRO A 60 -1.20 -28.43 -3.70
C PRO A 60 -2.13 -27.36 -4.27
N ARG A 61 -2.22 -26.19 -3.61
CA ARG A 61 -3.05 -25.07 -4.05
C ARG A 61 -2.34 -24.10 -4.99
N PHE A 62 -1.15 -24.44 -5.50
CA PHE A 62 -0.40 -23.54 -6.38
C PHE A 62 -1.19 -23.12 -7.62
N HIS A 63 -2.02 -24.01 -8.18
CA HIS A 63 -2.83 -23.73 -9.37
C HIS A 63 -4.26 -23.26 -9.05
N ASP A 64 -4.75 -23.46 -7.81
CA ASP A 64 -6.12 -23.08 -7.42
C ASP A 64 -6.23 -21.66 -6.90
N ALA A 65 -5.27 -21.23 -6.06
CA ALA A 65 -5.26 -19.88 -5.50
C ALA A 65 -4.91 -18.84 -6.57
N LYS A 66 -5.51 -17.67 -6.53
CA LYS A 66 -5.20 -16.57 -7.44
C LYS A 66 -3.89 -15.90 -7.05
N LEU A 67 -2.93 -15.84 -7.97
CA LEU A 67 -1.63 -15.23 -7.75
C LEU A 67 -1.47 -14.01 -8.66
N GLY A 68 -1.29 -12.85 -8.07
CA GLY A 68 -1.08 -11.59 -8.78
C GLY A 68 0.22 -10.90 -8.39
N ILE A 69 0.64 -9.95 -9.18
CA ILE A 69 1.82 -9.12 -8.94
C ILE A 69 1.49 -7.65 -9.06
N ILE A 70 2.30 -6.81 -8.42
CA ILE A 70 2.26 -5.35 -8.60
C ILE A 70 3.47 -4.94 -9.45
N VAL A 71 3.22 -4.17 -10.50
CA VAL A 71 4.25 -3.59 -11.36
C VAL A 71 3.94 -2.13 -11.68
N SER A 72 4.98 -1.35 -11.98
CA SER A 72 4.86 0.07 -12.34
C SER A 72 5.38 0.34 -13.78
N SER A 73 5.64 -0.70 -14.57
CA SER A 73 6.09 -0.56 -15.96
C SER A 73 5.98 -1.87 -16.75
N VAL A 74 5.92 -1.73 -18.08
CA VAL A 74 6.00 -2.88 -19.03
C VAL A 74 7.25 -3.71 -18.77
N ARG A 75 8.41 -3.05 -18.58
CA ARG A 75 9.67 -3.77 -18.35
C ARG A 75 9.64 -4.65 -17.10
N ALA A 76 9.03 -4.16 -16.00
CA ALA A 76 8.87 -4.95 -14.78
C ALA A 76 8.01 -6.19 -15.04
N LEU A 77 6.91 -6.05 -15.77
CA LEU A 77 6.04 -7.16 -16.15
C LEU A 77 6.77 -8.17 -17.04
N GLN A 78 7.47 -7.72 -18.07
CA GLN A 78 8.27 -8.59 -18.96
C GLN A 78 9.26 -9.46 -18.20
N LEU A 79 9.99 -8.85 -17.24
CA LEU A 79 10.96 -9.57 -16.42
C LEU A 79 10.27 -10.63 -15.55
N PHE A 80 9.11 -10.30 -14.97
CA PHE A 80 8.34 -11.24 -14.17
C PHE A 80 7.81 -12.40 -15.02
N ILE A 81 7.14 -12.12 -16.14
CA ILE A 81 6.59 -13.15 -17.05
C ILE A 81 7.68 -14.11 -17.52
N LYS A 82 8.83 -13.59 -17.95
CA LYS A 82 9.98 -14.42 -18.35
C LYS A 82 10.47 -15.36 -17.25
N LYS A 83 10.38 -14.93 -15.99
CA LYS A 83 10.81 -15.75 -14.84
C LYS A 83 9.74 -16.72 -14.38
N SER A 84 8.49 -16.29 -14.28
CA SER A 84 7.36 -17.11 -13.85
C SER A 84 7.05 -18.24 -14.83
N ALA A 85 7.25 -18.03 -16.12
CA ALA A 85 7.08 -19.06 -17.16
C ALA A 85 7.89 -20.34 -16.88
N ARG A 86 9.00 -20.26 -16.13
CA ARG A 86 9.82 -21.42 -15.74
C ARG A 86 9.10 -22.36 -14.77
N THR A 87 8.10 -21.88 -14.04
CA THR A 87 7.25 -22.67 -13.14
C THR A 87 6.00 -23.21 -13.84
N GLY A 88 5.87 -23.01 -15.16
CA GLY A 88 4.67 -23.37 -15.91
C GLY A 88 3.44 -22.53 -15.57
N ARG A 89 3.60 -21.41 -14.85
CA ARG A 89 2.48 -20.57 -14.43
C ARG A 89 2.73 -19.07 -14.69
N LEU A 90 1.70 -18.42 -15.21
CA LEU A 90 1.60 -16.96 -15.32
C LEU A 90 0.80 -16.39 -14.16
N PRO A 91 0.87 -15.08 -13.88
CA PRO A 91 0.01 -14.44 -12.89
C PRO A 91 -1.45 -14.46 -13.37
N ASP A 92 -2.38 -14.64 -12.44
CA ASP A 92 -3.82 -14.58 -12.72
C ASP A 92 -4.32 -13.16 -12.97
N TYR A 93 -3.61 -12.15 -12.47
CA TYR A 93 -3.87 -10.73 -12.67
C TYR A 93 -2.59 -9.91 -12.40
N VAL A 94 -2.60 -8.69 -12.91
CA VAL A 94 -1.52 -7.71 -12.69
C VAL A 94 -2.12 -6.43 -12.12
N VAL A 95 -1.61 -5.99 -10.97
CA VAL A 95 -1.89 -4.66 -10.44
C VAL A 95 -0.87 -3.70 -11.05
N VAL A 96 -1.35 -2.69 -11.76
CA VAL A 96 -0.53 -1.61 -12.32
C VAL A 96 -0.54 -0.46 -11.31
N GLU A 97 0.58 -0.27 -10.61
CA GLU A 97 0.73 0.80 -9.64
C GLU A 97 1.20 2.08 -10.32
N GLY A 98 0.41 3.14 -10.16
CA GLY A 98 0.71 4.46 -10.69
C GLY A 98 1.47 5.36 -9.71
N PRO A 99 1.94 6.52 -10.21
CA PRO A 99 2.78 7.44 -9.44
C PRO A 99 2.09 8.09 -8.24
N LEU A 100 0.75 8.10 -8.19
CA LEU A 100 -0.04 8.68 -7.09
C LEU A 100 -0.32 7.69 -5.95
N ALA A 101 0.27 6.50 -6.00
CA ALA A 101 0.14 5.49 -4.94
C ALA A 101 0.74 5.99 -3.61
N GLY A 102 0.31 5.38 -2.51
CA GLY A 102 0.76 5.68 -1.15
C GLY A 102 1.86 4.74 -0.65
N GLY A 103 2.59 5.15 0.36
CA GLY A 103 3.70 4.39 0.91
C GLY A 103 4.89 4.32 -0.04
N HIS A 104 5.55 3.17 -0.11
CA HIS A 104 6.68 2.99 -1.04
C HIS A 104 6.22 3.05 -2.49
N LEU A 105 6.96 3.79 -3.30
CA LEU A 105 6.68 3.96 -4.72
C LEU A 105 7.52 3.00 -5.57
N GLY A 106 6.93 2.49 -6.64
CA GLY A 106 7.64 1.82 -7.72
C GLY A 106 8.40 2.77 -8.66
N PHE A 107 8.46 4.06 -8.32
CA PHE A 107 9.07 5.18 -9.06
C PHE A 107 10.20 5.82 -8.25
N GLY A 108 11.06 6.59 -8.93
CA GLY A 108 12.04 7.47 -8.31
C GLY A 108 11.42 8.77 -7.77
N PHE A 109 12.27 9.77 -7.52
CA PHE A 109 11.82 11.13 -7.17
C PHE A 109 11.23 11.90 -8.37
N ASP A 110 11.37 11.35 -9.55
CA ASP A 110 10.76 11.77 -10.82
C ASP A 110 9.32 11.24 -11.01
N TRP A 111 8.70 10.73 -9.97
CA TRP A 111 7.38 10.10 -10.00
C TRP A 111 6.30 10.95 -10.70
N ALA A 112 6.41 12.29 -10.63
CA ALA A 112 5.45 13.22 -11.23
C ALA A 112 5.51 13.25 -12.78
N GLU A 113 6.55 12.69 -13.38
CA GLU A 113 6.69 12.58 -14.84
C GLU A 113 5.89 11.42 -15.43
N TYR A 114 5.32 10.57 -14.59
CA TYR A 114 4.58 9.36 -14.99
C TYR A 114 3.08 9.55 -14.82
N ASP A 115 2.33 8.82 -15.64
CA ASP A 115 0.86 8.80 -15.60
C ASP A 115 0.33 7.36 -15.62
N LEU A 116 -0.61 7.06 -14.71
CA LEU A 116 -1.15 5.70 -14.57
C LEU A 116 -1.91 5.26 -15.83
N ALA A 117 -2.67 6.15 -16.48
CA ALA A 117 -3.43 5.78 -17.67
C ALA A 117 -2.50 5.37 -18.82
N THR A 118 -1.40 6.10 -19.00
CA THR A 118 -0.35 5.77 -19.96
C THR A 118 0.28 4.42 -19.67
N ILE A 119 0.66 4.16 -18.41
CA ILE A 119 1.29 2.90 -18.00
C ILE A 119 0.32 1.70 -18.21
N VAL A 120 -0.96 1.87 -17.89
CA VAL A 120 -1.99 0.84 -18.11
C VAL A 120 -2.13 0.55 -19.61
N ALA A 121 -2.18 1.59 -20.46
CA ALA A 121 -2.29 1.43 -21.90
C ALA A 121 -1.08 0.72 -22.51
N GLU A 122 0.14 1.08 -22.10
CA GLU A 122 1.38 0.44 -22.54
C GLU A 122 1.44 -1.05 -22.13
N ILE A 123 1.08 -1.36 -20.90
CA ILE A 123 1.06 -2.75 -20.41
C ILE A 123 -0.01 -3.56 -21.14
N ARG A 124 -1.19 -2.99 -21.35
CA ARG A 124 -2.27 -3.62 -22.11
C ARG A 124 -1.82 -3.94 -23.54
N GLN A 125 -1.26 -2.95 -24.24
CA GLN A 125 -0.76 -3.15 -25.61
C GLN A 125 0.27 -4.27 -25.67
N TRP A 126 1.24 -4.30 -24.75
CA TRP A 126 2.22 -5.36 -24.69
C TRP A 126 1.59 -6.74 -24.44
N LEU A 127 0.60 -6.87 -23.56
CA LEU A 127 -0.11 -8.13 -23.33
C LEU A 127 -0.86 -8.60 -24.57
N GLU A 128 -1.48 -7.69 -25.32
CA GLU A 128 -2.16 -7.99 -26.59
C GLU A 128 -1.17 -8.50 -27.64
N ASP A 129 -0.02 -7.84 -27.80
CA ASP A 129 1.04 -8.24 -28.74
C ASP A 129 1.59 -9.64 -28.42
N GLU A 130 1.76 -9.96 -27.13
CA GLU A 130 2.20 -11.27 -26.64
C GLU A 130 1.06 -12.30 -26.56
N LYS A 131 -0.18 -11.93 -26.89
CA LYS A 131 -1.38 -12.77 -26.81
C LYS A 131 -1.63 -13.35 -25.41
N LEU A 132 -1.36 -12.56 -24.38
CA LEU A 132 -1.54 -12.91 -22.98
C LEU A 132 -2.85 -12.29 -22.44
N ALA A 133 -3.83 -13.13 -22.10
CA ALA A 133 -5.12 -12.71 -21.55
C ALA A 133 -5.05 -12.56 -20.01
N ILE A 134 -4.24 -11.60 -19.52
CA ILE A 134 -4.08 -11.33 -18.08
C ILE A 134 -4.82 -10.04 -17.75
N PRO A 135 -5.82 -10.07 -16.84
CA PRO A 135 -6.54 -8.87 -16.44
C PRO A 135 -5.65 -7.87 -15.69
N LEU A 136 -5.83 -6.58 -16.00
CA LEU A 136 -5.14 -5.47 -15.35
C LEU A 136 -6.01 -4.82 -14.29
N ILE A 137 -5.43 -4.48 -13.15
CA ILE A 137 -6.06 -3.74 -12.06
C ILE A 137 -5.30 -2.42 -11.90
N ALA A 138 -5.95 -1.29 -12.17
CA ALA A 138 -5.31 0.01 -12.01
C ALA A 138 -5.31 0.44 -10.53
N ALA A 139 -4.15 0.89 -10.02
CA ALA A 139 -3.94 1.27 -8.63
C ALA A 139 -3.13 2.57 -8.52
N GLY A 140 -3.41 3.38 -7.49
CA GLY A 140 -2.71 4.64 -7.24
C GLY A 140 -3.35 5.84 -7.91
N GLY A 141 -4.02 6.67 -7.11
CA GLY A 141 -4.73 7.89 -7.56
C GLY A 141 -6.22 7.71 -7.79
N VAL A 142 -6.76 6.49 -7.77
CA VAL A 142 -8.21 6.25 -7.83
C VAL A 142 -8.84 6.62 -6.49
N PHE A 143 -9.57 7.73 -6.42
CA PHE A 143 -10.18 8.23 -5.21
C PHE A 143 -11.70 8.04 -5.19
N THR A 144 -12.34 8.14 -6.35
CA THR A 144 -13.80 7.94 -6.53
C THR A 144 -14.08 6.90 -7.62
N GLY A 145 -15.34 6.48 -7.72
CA GLY A 145 -15.80 5.67 -8.85
C GLY A 145 -15.70 6.41 -10.19
N THR A 146 -15.84 7.74 -10.17
CA THR A 146 -15.65 8.60 -11.35
C THR A 146 -14.21 8.55 -11.87
N ASP A 147 -13.21 8.65 -10.96
CA ASP A 147 -11.81 8.50 -11.33
C ASP A 147 -11.54 7.12 -11.96
N ALA A 148 -12.22 6.08 -11.46
CA ALA A 148 -12.09 4.72 -11.96
C ALA A 148 -12.58 4.53 -13.40
N THR A 149 -13.58 5.31 -13.85
CA THR A 149 -14.17 5.15 -15.20
C THR A 149 -13.12 5.29 -16.29
N THR A 150 -12.19 6.23 -16.15
CA THR A 150 -11.11 6.44 -17.11
C THR A 150 -10.26 5.18 -17.30
N PHE A 151 -9.92 4.49 -16.21
CA PHE A 151 -9.10 3.27 -16.29
C PHE A 151 -9.88 2.08 -16.85
N LEU A 152 -11.15 1.94 -16.47
CA LEU A 152 -12.02 0.87 -16.96
C LEU A 152 -12.29 1.05 -18.47
N GLU A 153 -12.54 2.25 -18.94
CA GLU A 153 -12.70 2.57 -20.37
C GLU A 153 -11.42 2.30 -21.16
N ASN A 154 -10.24 2.49 -20.54
CA ASN A 154 -8.95 2.18 -21.15
C ASN A 154 -8.53 0.71 -21.00
N GLY A 155 -9.44 -0.17 -20.54
CA GLY A 155 -9.27 -1.61 -20.56
C GLY A 155 -8.67 -2.22 -19.29
N ALA A 156 -8.61 -1.50 -18.18
CA ALA A 156 -8.42 -2.14 -16.88
C ALA A 156 -9.68 -2.96 -16.55
N ALA A 157 -9.49 -4.18 -16.02
CA ALA A 157 -10.59 -5.05 -15.60
C ALA A 157 -11.17 -4.64 -14.24
N ALA A 158 -10.39 -3.93 -13.43
CA ALA A 158 -10.78 -3.46 -12.10
C ALA A 158 -9.86 -2.33 -11.64
N VAL A 159 -10.19 -1.74 -10.48
CA VAL A 159 -9.34 -0.76 -9.78
C VAL A 159 -9.06 -1.23 -8.36
N GLN A 160 -7.88 -0.84 -7.83
CA GLN A 160 -7.51 -1.04 -6.44
C GLN A 160 -7.51 0.31 -5.74
N VAL A 161 -8.24 0.41 -4.63
CA VAL A 161 -8.44 1.63 -3.86
C VAL A 161 -8.08 1.42 -2.39
N ALA A 162 -7.59 2.45 -1.72
CA ALA A 162 -7.22 2.39 -0.30
C ALA A 162 -7.57 3.67 0.46
N THR A 163 -7.24 4.85 -0.07
CA THR A 163 -7.22 6.13 0.65
C THR A 163 -8.47 6.40 1.48
N ARG A 164 -9.66 6.24 0.90
CA ARG A 164 -10.92 6.48 1.62
C ARG A 164 -11.22 5.44 2.71
N PHE A 165 -10.70 4.22 2.57
CA PHE A 165 -10.86 3.18 3.57
C PHE A 165 -9.93 3.34 4.78
N THR A 166 -8.82 4.08 4.65
CA THR A 166 -7.88 4.31 5.77
C THR A 166 -8.45 5.16 6.90
N VAL A 167 -9.53 5.89 6.65
CA VAL A 167 -10.19 6.76 7.63
C VAL A 167 -11.55 6.23 8.09
N THR A 168 -11.91 5.01 7.72
CA THR A 168 -13.15 4.38 8.20
C THR A 168 -13.01 3.86 9.62
N ASN A 169 -14.13 3.66 10.30
CA ASN A 169 -14.15 3.12 11.65
C ASN A 169 -13.52 1.73 11.75
N GLU A 170 -13.64 0.94 10.68
CA GLU A 170 -13.19 -0.45 10.60
C GLU A 170 -11.70 -0.59 10.29
N CYS A 171 -10.99 0.48 9.89
CA CYS A 171 -9.59 0.40 9.45
C CYS A 171 -8.58 0.13 10.58
N GLY A 172 -8.97 0.30 11.84
CA GLY A 172 -8.13 0.05 13.00
C GLY A 172 -7.10 1.15 13.32
N LEU A 173 -7.03 2.24 12.55
CA LEU A 173 -6.22 3.40 12.93
C LEU A 173 -6.85 4.13 14.13
N PRO A 174 -6.04 4.64 15.07
CA PRO A 174 -6.52 5.46 16.16
C PRO A 174 -7.33 6.67 15.65
N PRO A 175 -8.38 7.11 16.37
CA PRO A 175 -9.23 8.21 15.92
C PRO A 175 -8.47 9.52 15.67
N ASP A 176 -7.51 9.85 16.53
CA ASP A 176 -6.64 11.02 16.38
C ASP A 176 -5.78 10.97 15.12
N VAL A 177 -5.22 9.80 14.80
CA VAL A 177 -4.48 9.59 13.55
C VAL A 177 -5.37 9.77 12.33
N ARG A 178 -6.62 9.28 12.38
CA ARG A 178 -7.57 9.49 11.26
C ARG A 178 -7.86 10.96 11.02
N GLN A 179 -7.92 11.78 12.10
CA GLN A 179 -8.12 13.22 11.97
C GLN A 179 -6.95 13.90 11.25
N GLU A 180 -5.71 13.45 11.46
CA GLU A 180 -4.54 13.95 10.72
C GLU A 180 -4.67 13.69 9.21
N TYR A 181 -5.19 12.52 8.82
CA TYR A 181 -5.43 12.23 7.41
C TYR A 181 -6.55 13.09 6.82
N PHE A 182 -7.63 13.35 7.55
CA PHE A 182 -8.70 14.24 7.10
C PHE A 182 -8.26 15.70 6.99
N ALA A 183 -7.43 16.16 7.92
CA ALA A 183 -6.97 17.55 7.98
C ALA A 183 -5.88 17.87 6.94
N ALA A 184 -5.28 16.86 6.31
CA ALA A 184 -4.18 17.06 5.38
C ALA A 184 -4.57 17.92 4.17
N GLU A 185 -3.71 18.87 3.84
CA GLU A 185 -3.73 19.61 2.59
C GLU A 185 -2.80 18.95 1.55
N GLU A 186 -2.87 19.37 0.30
CA GLU A 186 -2.02 18.77 -0.76
C GLU A 186 -0.53 19.00 -0.49
N GLU A 187 -0.17 20.16 0.02
CA GLU A 187 1.21 20.51 0.39
C GLU A 187 1.74 19.74 1.59
N ASP A 188 0.89 19.11 2.40
CA ASP A 188 1.30 18.25 3.51
C ASP A 188 1.75 16.87 3.06
N ILE A 189 1.53 16.53 1.81
CA ILE A 189 1.87 15.23 1.24
C ILE A 189 3.21 15.33 0.53
N GLU A 190 4.18 14.54 0.96
CA GLU A 190 5.51 14.52 0.35
C GLU A 190 5.96 13.13 -0.05
N VAL A 191 6.87 13.07 -1.03
CA VAL A 191 7.67 11.88 -1.35
C VAL A 191 9.08 12.12 -0.85
N ASN A 192 9.55 11.26 0.06
CA ASN A 192 10.87 11.38 0.67
C ASN A 192 11.68 10.07 0.61
N GLY A 193 12.96 10.15 0.95
CA GLY A 193 13.92 9.03 0.91
C GLY A 193 14.29 8.45 2.28
N ILE A 194 13.47 8.70 3.32
CA ILE A 194 13.79 8.27 4.69
C ILE A 194 13.54 6.78 4.94
N SER A 195 12.87 6.08 4.01
CA SER A 195 12.67 4.64 4.15
C SER A 195 14.00 3.88 4.23
N PRO A 196 14.13 2.90 5.16
CA PRO A 196 15.31 2.06 5.25
C PRO A 196 15.45 1.08 4.08
N THR A 197 14.40 0.93 3.26
CA THR A 197 14.40 0.04 2.08
C THR A 197 15.13 0.63 0.89
N GLY A 198 15.37 1.95 0.89
CA GLY A 198 15.96 2.70 -0.22
C GLY A 198 14.97 3.12 -1.31
N TYR A 199 13.68 2.77 -1.20
CA TYR A 199 12.64 3.25 -2.09
C TYR A 199 12.09 4.58 -1.60
N PRO A 200 11.75 5.52 -2.49
CA PRO A 200 10.95 6.70 -2.16
C PRO A 200 9.62 6.30 -1.51
N MET A 201 9.17 7.10 -0.56
CA MET A 201 7.94 6.82 0.20
C MET A 201 7.10 8.08 0.31
N ARG A 202 5.80 7.97 -0.02
CA ARG A 202 4.83 9.07 0.15
C ARG A 202 4.17 8.98 1.51
N MET A 203 4.15 10.11 2.22
CA MET A 203 3.59 10.23 3.57
C MET A 203 3.24 11.67 3.91
N LEU A 204 2.54 11.87 5.03
CA LEU A 204 2.31 13.20 5.58
C LEU A 204 3.60 13.75 6.21
N LYS A 205 3.91 15.03 5.93
CA LYS A 205 5.10 15.74 6.44
C LYS A 205 5.16 15.86 7.96
N ASN A 206 3.99 15.94 8.62
CA ASN A 206 3.89 16.03 10.08
C ASN A 206 3.89 14.66 10.77
N SER A 207 4.14 13.57 10.05
CA SER A 207 4.24 12.23 10.63
C SER A 207 5.29 12.18 11.76
N PRO A 208 4.95 11.67 12.96
CA PRO A 208 5.90 11.51 14.06
C PRO A 208 7.11 10.64 13.74
N ALA A 209 7.04 9.85 12.67
CA ALA A 209 8.15 9.01 12.20
C ALA A 209 9.31 9.82 11.59
N ILE A 210 9.07 11.08 11.20
CA ILE A 210 10.09 11.91 10.53
C ILE A 210 11.04 12.50 11.56
N GLY A 211 12.33 12.24 11.42
CA GLY A 211 13.36 12.77 12.32
C GLY A 211 13.43 12.15 13.72
N ALA A 212 12.54 11.23 14.05
CA ALA A 212 12.54 10.56 15.35
C ALA A 212 13.65 9.52 15.47
N GLY A 213 14.53 9.67 16.44
CA GLY A 213 15.55 8.69 16.82
C GLY A 213 15.01 7.65 17.79
N ILE A 214 14.03 6.86 17.36
CA ILE A 214 13.44 5.81 18.19
C ILE A 214 14.32 4.55 18.21
N ARG A 215 14.44 3.90 19.39
CA ARG A 215 15.18 2.65 19.49
C ARG A 215 14.54 1.57 18.63
N PRO A 216 15.29 0.90 17.74
CA PRO A 216 14.74 -0.14 16.87
C PRO A 216 14.13 -1.31 17.65
N ASN A 217 12.92 -1.73 17.26
CA ASN A 217 12.29 -2.96 17.74
C ASN A 217 11.89 -3.81 16.53
N CYS A 218 12.86 -4.54 15.99
CA CYS A 218 12.72 -5.30 14.76
C CYS A 218 11.85 -6.56 14.91
N GLU A 219 11.70 -7.07 16.13
CA GLU A 219 10.96 -8.31 16.41
C GLU A 219 9.45 -8.17 16.19
N ALA A 220 8.94 -6.94 16.27
CA ALA A 220 7.50 -6.69 16.18
C ALA A 220 6.92 -6.98 14.77
N TYR A 221 7.68 -6.67 13.69
CA TYR A 221 7.22 -6.77 12.30
C TYR A 221 8.26 -7.41 11.37
N GLY A 222 9.34 -7.90 11.90
CA GLY A 222 10.49 -8.36 11.10
C GLY A 222 11.37 -7.20 10.65
N TYR A 223 12.28 -7.49 9.71
CA TYR A 223 13.25 -6.52 9.22
C TYR A 223 12.82 -6.00 7.86
N LEU A 224 12.68 -4.67 7.73
CA LEU A 224 12.61 -4.01 6.44
C LEU A 224 14.03 -3.70 5.97
N LEU A 225 14.51 -4.44 4.99
CA LEU A 225 15.88 -4.39 4.54
C LEU A 225 16.00 -3.70 3.18
N ASP A 226 17.15 -3.07 2.97
CA ASP A 226 17.54 -2.57 1.65
C ASP A 226 17.92 -3.72 0.69
N ALA A 227 18.35 -3.37 -0.53
CA ALA A 227 18.75 -4.37 -1.54
C ALA A 227 19.97 -5.22 -1.12
N LYS A 228 20.74 -4.77 -0.12
CA LYS A 228 21.92 -5.47 0.42
C LYS A 228 21.60 -6.35 1.62
N GLY A 229 20.34 -6.38 2.06
CA GLY A 229 19.91 -7.13 3.24
C GLY A 229 20.25 -6.43 4.56
N SER A 230 20.50 -5.12 4.54
CA SER A 230 20.83 -4.31 5.72
C SER A 230 19.69 -3.35 6.05
N CYS A 231 19.52 -3.01 7.34
CA CYS A 231 18.61 -1.96 7.75
C CYS A 231 19.37 -0.63 7.86
N ALA A 232 19.14 0.26 6.91
CA ALA A 232 19.79 1.56 6.87
C ALA A 232 19.46 2.44 8.09
N TYR A 233 18.27 2.27 8.71
CA TYR A 233 17.95 2.99 9.94
C TYR A 233 18.83 2.56 11.12
N ILE A 234 19.12 1.28 11.31
CA ILE A 234 20.00 0.80 12.39
C ILE A 234 21.39 1.44 12.24
N VAL A 235 21.89 1.52 11.02
CA VAL A 235 23.20 2.16 10.73
C VAL A 235 23.15 3.64 11.12
N ALA A 236 22.12 4.37 10.68
CA ALA A 236 21.94 5.79 10.99
C ALA A 236 21.74 6.00 12.50
N TYR A 237 20.91 5.21 13.15
CA TYR A 237 20.67 5.31 14.60
C TYR A 237 21.97 5.10 15.42
N ASN A 238 22.76 4.09 15.10
CA ASN A 238 24.02 3.81 15.81
C ASN A 238 25.06 4.92 15.56
N ARG A 239 25.09 5.51 14.38
CA ARG A 239 25.92 6.68 14.07
C ARG A 239 25.57 7.86 14.97
N GLU A 240 24.27 8.21 15.04
CA GLU A 240 23.79 9.32 15.88
C GLU A 240 23.98 9.04 17.38
N LEU A 241 23.76 7.81 17.83
CA LEU A 241 24.00 7.41 19.21
C LEU A 241 25.48 7.56 19.60
N LYS A 242 26.39 7.18 18.71
CA LYS A 242 27.84 7.34 18.94
C LYS A 242 28.26 8.82 18.95
N ALA A 243 27.66 9.64 18.09
CA ALA A 243 27.95 11.08 18.04
C ALA A 243 27.37 11.86 19.24
N ASN A 244 26.27 11.38 19.80
CA ASN A 244 25.51 12.07 20.86
C ASN A 244 25.14 11.08 22.00
N PRO A 245 26.15 10.52 22.74
CA PRO A 245 25.89 9.45 23.71
C PRO A 245 25.02 9.88 24.87
N ASP A 246 25.01 11.16 25.25
CA ASP A 246 24.29 11.72 26.38
C ASP A 246 22.94 12.37 25.97
N ALA A 247 22.54 12.27 24.71
CA ALA A 247 21.31 12.87 24.22
C ALA A 247 20.08 12.18 24.85
N LYS A 248 19.21 12.96 25.53
CA LYS A 248 17.94 12.47 26.06
C LYS A 248 17.00 11.95 24.97
N ARG A 249 17.06 12.53 23.77
CA ARG A 249 16.35 12.09 22.57
C ARG A 249 17.28 12.23 21.38
N LEU A 250 17.48 11.14 20.68
CA LEU A 250 18.21 11.17 19.41
C LEU A 250 17.33 11.76 18.30
N LYS A 251 17.95 12.34 17.28
CA LYS A 251 17.31 12.73 16.03
C LYS A 251 17.99 11.97 14.90
N VAL A 252 17.22 11.27 14.08
CA VAL A 252 17.69 10.57 12.87
C VAL A 252 16.90 11.11 11.70
N MET A 253 17.48 12.08 10.97
CA MET A 253 16.75 12.83 9.94
C MET A 253 16.72 12.13 8.59
N ASP A 254 17.74 11.34 8.28
CA ASP A 254 17.93 10.74 6.97
C ASP A 254 17.28 9.36 6.80
N LYS A 255 16.87 8.72 7.92
CA LYS A 255 16.18 7.42 7.92
C LYS A 255 15.15 7.33 9.04
N THR A 256 14.12 6.53 8.83
CA THR A 256 13.11 6.25 9.85
C THR A 256 13.03 4.76 10.18
N CYS A 257 12.69 4.45 11.42
CA CYS A 257 12.40 3.07 11.84
C CYS A 257 10.96 2.68 11.49
N LEU A 258 10.69 2.18 10.27
CA LEU A 258 9.34 1.78 9.84
C LEU A 258 8.72 0.73 10.75
N CYS A 259 9.45 -0.31 11.14
CA CYS A 259 8.96 -1.39 11.99
C CYS A 259 8.36 -0.87 13.31
N THR A 260 9.08 0.01 14.02
CA THR A 260 8.61 0.55 15.29
C THR A 260 7.50 1.58 15.10
N HIS A 261 7.67 2.50 14.14
CA HIS A 261 6.67 3.55 13.88
C HIS A 261 5.36 3.01 13.32
N MET A 262 5.39 1.97 12.47
CA MET A 262 4.16 1.30 12.02
C MET A 262 3.41 0.66 13.19
N ARG A 263 4.11 -0.01 14.09
CA ARG A 263 3.52 -0.58 15.31
C ARG A 263 2.85 0.49 16.20
N ASN A 264 3.43 1.66 16.27
CA ASN A 264 2.96 2.75 17.12
C ASN A 264 1.91 3.64 16.41
N PHE A 265 1.54 3.35 15.16
CA PHE A 265 0.71 4.21 14.31
C PHE A 265 1.30 5.61 14.03
N ASP A 266 2.62 5.76 14.12
CA ASP A 266 3.33 7.03 13.91
C ASP A 266 3.74 7.24 12.44
N CYS A 267 3.77 6.18 11.63
CA CYS A 267 4.20 6.25 10.23
C CYS A 267 2.99 6.48 9.32
N TRP A 268 2.72 7.74 9.02
CA TRP A 268 1.52 8.17 8.30
C TRP A 268 1.75 8.17 6.78
N THR A 269 1.92 6.97 6.21
CA THR A 269 2.00 6.81 4.76
C THR A 269 0.63 7.00 4.12
N CYS A 270 0.57 7.68 2.98
CA CYS A 270 -0.69 8.05 2.35
C CYS A 270 -0.58 8.07 0.82
N GLY A 271 -1.71 7.98 0.12
CA GLY A 271 -1.81 8.27 -1.31
C GLY A 271 -1.78 9.78 -1.59
N HIS A 272 -1.46 10.17 -2.82
CA HIS A 272 -1.45 11.60 -3.18
C HIS A 272 -2.81 12.27 -2.95
N ASN A 273 -3.90 11.58 -3.25
CA ASN A 273 -5.27 12.13 -3.11
C ASN A 273 -5.80 12.16 -1.67
N THR A 274 -4.96 11.99 -0.65
CA THR A 274 -5.37 12.04 0.76
C THR A 274 -5.96 13.40 1.14
N TYR A 275 -5.46 14.50 0.59
CA TYR A 275 -5.99 15.84 0.82
C TYR A 275 -7.48 16.02 0.46
N ARG A 276 -8.02 15.12 -0.37
CA ARG A 276 -9.44 15.11 -0.76
C ARG A 276 -10.36 14.44 0.29
N LEU A 277 -9.81 13.82 1.33
CA LEU A 277 -10.61 13.09 2.33
C LEU A 277 -11.62 13.98 3.04
N LYS A 278 -11.24 15.22 3.35
CA LYS A 278 -12.12 16.23 3.98
C LYS A 278 -13.39 16.51 3.18
N ASP A 279 -13.36 16.30 1.85
CA ASP A 279 -14.50 16.52 0.97
C ASP A 279 -15.49 15.34 0.97
N THR A 280 -15.18 14.25 1.68
CA THR A 280 -15.99 13.02 1.73
C THR A 280 -16.85 12.91 2.98
N THR A 281 -16.77 13.89 3.89
CA THR A 281 -17.44 13.84 5.19
C THR A 281 -17.79 15.24 5.71
N HIS A 282 -18.47 15.30 6.85
CA HIS A 282 -18.82 16.55 7.52
C HIS A 282 -17.75 16.94 8.53
N ARG A 283 -17.58 18.25 8.71
CA ARG A 283 -16.77 18.81 9.79
C ARG A 283 -17.68 19.13 10.99
N ASN A 284 -17.31 18.63 12.16
CA ASN A 284 -18.02 18.83 13.41
C ASN A 284 -17.78 20.25 13.97
N ALA A 285 -18.58 20.66 14.93
CA ALA A 285 -18.46 21.98 15.57
C ALA A 285 -17.13 22.16 16.35
N ASP A 286 -16.54 21.07 16.84
CA ASP A 286 -15.24 21.06 17.51
C ASP A 286 -14.05 21.08 16.53
N GLY A 287 -14.31 21.13 15.24
CA GLY A 287 -13.31 21.17 14.18
C GLY A 287 -12.80 19.81 13.71
N THR A 288 -13.22 18.70 14.34
CA THR A 288 -12.91 17.34 13.88
C THR A 288 -13.77 16.96 12.67
N TYR A 289 -13.45 15.84 12.04
CA TYR A 289 -14.21 15.30 10.92
C TYR A 289 -15.02 14.06 11.36
N GLN A 290 -16.26 13.97 10.90
CA GLN A 290 -17.11 12.80 11.14
C GLN A 290 -16.48 11.56 10.54
N SER A 291 -16.41 10.47 11.31
CA SER A 291 -15.88 9.19 10.84
C SER A 291 -16.77 8.55 9.78
N LEU A 292 -16.16 7.85 8.84
CA LEU A 292 -16.83 7.08 7.80
C LEU A 292 -16.98 5.61 8.20
N THR A 293 -17.96 4.92 7.60
CA THR A 293 -17.99 3.44 7.60
C THR A 293 -17.45 2.90 6.27
N ALA A 294 -16.85 1.73 6.31
CA ALA A 294 -16.39 1.06 5.09
C ALA A 294 -17.55 0.76 4.13
N GLU A 295 -18.74 0.47 4.68
CA GLU A 295 -19.96 0.26 3.89
C GLU A 295 -20.34 1.52 3.11
N HIS A 296 -20.35 2.68 3.77
CA HIS A 296 -20.63 3.97 3.11
C HIS A 296 -19.65 4.23 1.98
N VAL A 297 -18.35 4.11 2.26
CA VAL A 297 -17.29 4.29 1.25
C VAL A 297 -17.47 3.33 0.07
N PHE A 298 -17.75 2.05 0.35
CA PHE A 298 -17.94 1.04 -0.70
C PHE A 298 -19.12 1.35 -1.60
N LYS A 299 -20.27 1.74 -1.01
CA LYS A 299 -21.48 2.10 -1.77
C LYS A 299 -21.31 3.35 -2.61
N ASP A 300 -20.43 4.26 -2.19
CA ASP A 300 -20.14 5.51 -2.91
C ASP A 300 -19.21 5.32 -4.12
N TYR A 301 -18.57 4.15 -4.29
CA TYR A 301 -17.82 3.85 -5.52
C TYR A 301 -18.77 3.49 -6.67
N GLN A 302 -19.43 4.52 -7.23
CA GLN A 302 -20.29 4.38 -8.43
C GLN A 302 -19.48 4.75 -9.68
N TYR A 303 -19.34 3.81 -10.59
CA TYR A 303 -18.54 3.93 -11.81
C TYR A 303 -19.31 4.72 -12.87
N SER A 304 -19.49 6.02 -12.63
CA SER A 304 -20.16 6.96 -13.51
C SER A 304 -19.43 8.29 -13.53
N LYS A 305 -19.35 8.91 -14.71
CA LYS A 305 -18.72 10.23 -14.88
C LYS A 305 -19.50 11.35 -14.20
N ASP A 306 -20.80 11.14 -13.95
CA ASP A 306 -21.70 12.14 -13.35
C ASP A 306 -21.86 11.95 -11.84
N HIS A 307 -21.27 10.88 -11.26
CA HIS A 307 -21.38 10.62 -9.84
C HIS A 307 -20.64 11.68 -9.00
N LYS A 308 -21.32 12.18 -7.99
CA LYS A 308 -20.75 13.06 -6.97
C LYS A 308 -20.59 12.28 -5.66
N ILE A 309 -19.54 12.58 -4.92
CA ILE A 309 -19.28 11.97 -3.61
C ILE A 309 -20.52 12.17 -2.73
N ALA A 310 -21.06 11.07 -2.20
CA ALA A 310 -22.15 11.10 -1.23
C ALA A 310 -21.57 11.32 0.16
N LEU A 311 -22.00 12.40 0.83
CA LEU A 311 -21.62 12.63 2.22
C LEU A 311 -22.38 11.63 3.13
N PRO A 312 -21.78 11.20 4.26
CA PRO A 312 -22.49 10.36 5.23
C PRO A 312 -23.67 11.11 5.84
N PRO A 313 -24.68 10.41 6.39
CA PRO A 313 -25.69 11.06 7.21
C PRO A 313 -25.04 11.82 8.35
N LEU A 314 -25.58 13.01 8.70
CA LEU A 314 -25.12 13.74 9.90
C LEU A 314 -25.36 12.86 11.12
N GLU A 315 -24.31 12.69 11.94
CA GLU A 315 -24.50 12.08 13.26
C GLU A 315 -25.43 12.98 14.09
N PRO A 316 -26.44 12.42 14.79
CA PRO A 316 -27.25 13.20 15.70
C PRO A 316 -26.29 13.84 16.73
N GLU A 317 -26.38 15.15 16.90
CA GLU A 317 -25.66 15.83 18.00
C GLU A 317 -25.98 15.04 19.29
N LEU A 318 -24.92 14.53 19.92
CA LEU A 318 -25.06 13.99 21.28
C LEU A 318 -25.55 15.14 22.12
N GLN A 319 -26.89 15.19 22.32
CA GLN A 319 -27.50 16.14 23.24
C GLN A 319 -26.75 15.97 24.55
N SER A 320 -25.98 16.98 24.90
CA SER A 320 -25.32 17.10 26.18
C SER A 320 -26.39 16.85 27.24
N GLN A 321 -26.33 15.69 27.88
CA GLN A 321 -27.05 15.49 29.12
C GLN A 321 -26.42 16.45 30.11
N ALA A 322 -27.09 17.59 30.29
CA ALA A 322 -26.87 18.52 31.38
C ALA A 322 -27.27 17.88 32.71
#